data_7f6c7fa08184a7d83e552e84721b812f
#
_entry.id   7f6c7fa08184a7d83e552e84721b812f
#
_cell.length_a   1.000
_cell.length_b   1.000
_cell.length_c   1.000
_cell.angle_alpha   90.00
_cell.angle_beta   90.00
_cell.angle_gamma   90.00
#
_symmetry.space_group_name_H-M   'P 1'
#
loop_
_entity.id
_entity.type
_entity.pdbx_description
1 polymer ?
#
loop_
_entity_poly.entity_id
_entity_poly.type
_entity_poly.pdbx_seq_one_letter_code
_entity_poly.pdbx_strand_id
1 'polypeptide(L)'
;MLVTGSTGRVGKEVLSLLSTLPSEKWIVRAATRDKSDYAKRLGASETVAFDLTEKETWPKAMENVTHLFSSTQDKYIKEHMEFAKFCARDESIKKKLRHIVRISCFGADTNTNKYDKDTHASRENAQIPLMLQHYWWSEECFIENGFKDILTSIRGNFYMNHLLKNELDSIRENGTFTSPLGECKNSFVSCNDMGEAAFTVLKEGPERHGNKFYDICGAESTSMRDVARILTEALNSDVAKDLDVAKDVFGKTISYVPQDLKKFEEDFGSTRAEFFEYLQNGFYTRCSPDFYNLTGKRPLTYYEYLTTRGAAGDTGIEELFSAQGALFTKGVDEFKDLSSVQK
;
A
#
# COMPACT_ATOMS: atom_id res chain seq x y z
N MET A 1 5.82 -20.03 2.32
CA MET A 1 5.11 -18.76 2.06
C MET A 1 5.96 -17.89 1.15
N LEU A 2 5.36 -17.20 0.19
CA LEU A 2 6.04 -16.22 -0.66
C LEU A 2 5.57 -14.81 -0.31
N VAL A 3 6.51 -13.87 -0.14
CA VAL A 3 6.23 -12.45 0.09
C VAL A 3 6.71 -11.65 -1.12
N THR A 4 5.80 -11.20 -1.98
CA THR A 4 6.14 -10.29 -3.09
C THR A 4 6.22 -8.84 -2.59
N GLY A 5 7.00 -8.01 -3.28
CA GLY A 5 7.26 -6.65 -2.79
C GLY A 5 7.92 -6.62 -1.40
N SER A 6 8.68 -7.66 -1.05
CA SER A 6 9.23 -7.95 0.27
C SER A 6 10.14 -6.85 0.84
N THR A 7 10.75 -6.06 -0.02
CA THR A 7 11.63 -4.92 0.37
C THR A 7 10.92 -3.56 0.21
N GLY A 8 9.65 -3.58 -0.20
CA GLY A 8 8.77 -2.41 -0.22
C GLY A 8 8.26 -2.05 1.17
N ARG A 9 7.56 -0.92 1.29
CA ARG A 9 7.13 -0.36 2.58
C ARG A 9 6.28 -1.31 3.43
N VAL A 10 5.19 -1.82 2.88
CA VAL A 10 4.34 -2.80 3.58
C VAL A 10 5.01 -4.18 3.64
N GLY A 11 5.66 -4.60 2.54
CA GLY A 11 6.28 -5.92 2.45
C GLY A 11 7.40 -6.14 3.46
N LYS A 12 8.21 -5.11 3.78
CA LYS A 12 9.25 -5.21 4.81
C LYS A 12 8.66 -5.43 6.20
N GLU A 13 7.55 -4.75 6.54
CA GLU A 13 6.84 -4.93 7.80
C GLU A 13 6.28 -6.36 7.90
N VAL A 14 5.60 -6.82 6.85
CA VAL A 14 5.09 -8.20 6.76
C VAL A 14 6.21 -9.21 6.93
N LEU A 15 7.32 -9.03 6.21
CA LEU A 15 8.45 -9.95 6.26
C LEU A 15 9.07 -10.02 7.67
N SER A 16 9.27 -8.87 8.31
CA SER A 16 9.82 -8.80 9.67
C SER A 16 8.87 -9.43 10.70
N LEU A 17 7.56 -9.20 10.59
CA LEU A 17 6.58 -9.84 11.46
C LEU A 17 6.52 -11.35 11.24
N LEU A 18 6.56 -11.82 9.99
CA LEU A 18 6.57 -13.24 9.67
C LEU A 18 7.82 -13.97 10.20
N SER A 19 8.95 -13.28 10.30
CA SER A 19 10.17 -13.84 10.86
C SER A 19 10.09 -14.19 12.34
N THR A 20 9.08 -13.66 13.05
CA THR A 20 8.79 -14.00 14.46
C THR A 20 8.06 -15.33 14.62
N LEU A 21 7.55 -15.90 13.53
CA LEU A 21 6.87 -17.20 13.55
C LEU A 21 7.88 -18.35 13.68
N PRO A 22 7.48 -19.49 14.29
CA PRO A 22 8.35 -20.65 14.41
C PRO A 22 8.85 -21.16 13.06
N SER A 23 10.16 -21.16 12.87
CA SER A 23 10.82 -21.56 11.61
C SER A 23 10.58 -23.02 11.22
N GLU A 24 10.23 -23.87 12.16
CA GLU A 24 9.90 -25.27 11.94
C GLU A 24 8.58 -25.45 11.16
N LYS A 25 7.70 -24.44 11.24
CA LYS A 25 6.38 -24.46 10.59
C LYS A 25 6.32 -23.56 9.36
N TRP A 26 7.14 -22.52 9.32
CA TRP A 26 7.04 -21.46 8.33
C TRP A 26 8.37 -21.20 7.63
N ILE A 27 8.47 -21.56 6.36
CA ILE A 27 9.55 -21.11 5.48
C ILE A 27 9.05 -19.84 4.78
N VAL A 28 9.65 -18.70 5.11
CA VAL A 28 9.32 -17.40 4.54
C VAL A 28 10.30 -17.06 3.43
N ARG A 29 9.82 -17.11 2.20
CA ARG A 29 10.56 -16.78 0.98
C ARG A 29 10.28 -15.34 0.58
N ALA A 30 11.32 -14.51 0.54
CA ALA A 30 11.22 -13.15 0.05
C ALA A 30 11.46 -13.10 -1.47
N ALA A 31 10.49 -12.59 -2.19
CA ALA A 31 10.60 -12.30 -3.61
C ALA A 31 11.27 -10.93 -3.81
N THR A 32 12.40 -10.87 -4.50
CA THR A 32 13.19 -9.65 -4.69
C THR A 32 13.93 -9.65 -6.02
N ARG A 33 14.16 -8.47 -6.60
CA ARG A 33 14.95 -8.31 -7.81
C ARG A 33 16.46 -8.35 -7.52
N ASP A 34 16.89 -7.56 -6.53
CA ASP A 34 18.32 -7.30 -6.28
C ASP A 34 18.67 -7.10 -4.79
N LYS A 35 17.68 -7.15 -3.89
CA LYS A 35 17.85 -6.83 -2.47
C LYS A 35 17.81 -8.06 -1.56
N SER A 36 18.43 -9.16 -1.97
CA SER A 36 18.38 -10.43 -1.23
C SER A 36 18.99 -10.32 0.17
N ASP A 37 20.11 -9.61 0.34
CA ASP A 37 20.76 -9.44 1.64
C ASP A 37 19.92 -8.56 2.58
N TYR A 38 19.27 -7.55 2.06
CA TYR A 38 18.34 -6.76 2.86
C TYR A 38 17.13 -7.60 3.31
N ALA A 39 16.54 -8.39 2.42
CA ALA A 39 15.44 -9.28 2.76
C ALA A 39 15.83 -10.32 3.83
N LYS A 40 17.05 -10.86 3.76
CA LYS A 40 17.59 -11.77 4.80
C LYS A 40 17.72 -11.07 6.16
N ARG A 41 18.20 -9.83 6.20
CA ARG A 41 18.26 -9.05 7.45
C ARG A 41 16.87 -8.80 8.05
N LEU A 42 15.83 -8.71 7.22
CA LEU A 42 14.43 -8.63 7.66
C LEU A 42 13.87 -10.00 8.11
N GLY A 43 14.66 -11.06 8.08
CA GLY A 43 14.30 -12.38 8.59
C GLY A 43 13.73 -13.35 7.56
N ALA A 44 13.93 -13.12 6.26
CA ALA A 44 13.59 -14.11 5.24
C ALA A 44 14.38 -15.42 5.44
N SER A 45 13.70 -16.57 5.43
CA SER A 45 14.34 -17.88 5.46
C SER A 45 15.09 -18.15 4.16
N GLU A 46 14.56 -17.68 3.05
CA GLU A 46 15.16 -17.80 1.72
C GLU A 46 14.75 -16.62 0.84
N THR A 47 15.51 -16.40 -0.23
CA THR A 47 15.22 -15.37 -1.22
C THR A 47 15.10 -15.98 -2.61
N VAL A 48 14.27 -15.39 -3.46
CA VAL A 48 14.10 -15.80 -4.85
C VAL A 48 14.02 -14.59 -5.75
N ALA A 49 14.62 -14.69 -6.94
CA ALA A 49 14.45 -13.69 -7.97
C ALA A 49 12.98 -13.65 -8.44
N PHE A 50 12.39 -12.46 -8.45
CA PHE A 50 11.03 -12.25 -8.89
C PHE A 50 10.83 -10.82 -9.38
N ASP A 51 10.31 -10.68 -10.59
CA ASP A 51 9.81 -9.43 -11.14
C ASP A 51 8.49 -9.70 -11.87
N LEU A 52 7.48 -8.85 -11.64
CA LEU A 52 6.20 -8.95 -12.32
C LEU A 52 6.32 -8.75 -13.84
N THR A 53 7.32 -8.01 -14.30
CA THR A 53 7.57 -7.76 -15.72
C THR A 53 8.38 -8.90 -16.40
N GLU A 54 9.00 -9.78 -15.62
CA GLU A 54 9.86 -10.89 -16.08
C GLU A 54 9.18 -12.23 -15.77
N LYS A 55 8.29 -12.67 -16.66
CA LYS A 55 7.44 -13.87 -16.46
C LYS A 55 8.22 -15.16 -16.23
N GLU A 56 9.43 -15.25 -16.73
CA GLU A 56 10.36 -16.37 -16.53
C GLU A 56 10.76 -16.55 -15.07
N THR A 57 10.63 -15.50 -14.24
CA THR A 57 10.92 -15.57 -12.79
C THR A 57 9.80 -16.20 -11.98
N TRP A 58 8.56 -16.24 -12.51
CA TRP A 58 7.37 -16.63 -11.77
C TRP A 58 7.34 -18.11 -11.35
N PRO A 59 7.66 -19.08 -12.26
CA PRO A 59 7.58 -20.50 -11.90
C PRO A 59 8.47 -20.86 -10.71
N LYS A 60 9.72 -20.38 -10.71
CA LYS A 60 10.67 -20.63 -9.61
C LYS A 60 10.23 -19.97 -8.31
N ALA A 61 9.71 -18.76 -8.39
CA ALA A 61 9.22 -18.05 -7.21
C ALA A 61 8.04 -18.77 -6.55
N MET A 62 7.13 -19.33 -7.36
CA MET A 62 5.93 -20.03 -6.90
C MET A 62 6.14 -21.52 -6.55
N GLU A 63 7.33 -22.05 -6.76
CA GLU A 63 7.63 -23.45 -6.47
C GLU A 63 7.36 -23.79 -4.99
N ASN A 64 6.45 -24.73 -4.74
CA ASN A 64 6.03 -25.17 -3.40
C ASN A 64 5.41 -24.09 -2.49
N VAL A 65 4.89 -23.00 -3.06
CA VAL A 65 4.23 -21.95 -2.30
C VAL A 65 2.82 -22.38 -1.90
N THR A 66 2.52 -22.24 -0.60
CA THR A 66 1.18 -22.48 -0.03
C THR A 66 0.46 -21.21 0.37
N HIS A 67 1.19 -20.16 0.73
CA HIS A 67 0.65 -18.85 1.10
C HIS A 67 1.38 -17.78 0.30
N LEU A 68 0.62 -16.88 -0.28
CA LEU A 68 1.12 -15.77 -1.10
C LEU A 68 0.71 -14.45 -0.46
N PHE A 69 1.68 -13.66 -0.03
CA PHE A 69 1.46 -12.23 0.18
C PHE A 69 1.75 -11.51 -1.14
N SER A 70 0.73 -10.85 -1.68
CA SER A 70 0.77 -10.23 -3.00
C SER A 70 0.63 -8.71 -2.91
N SER A 71 1.73 -8.01 -3.17
CA SER A 71 1.78 -6.55 -3.22
C SER A 71 2.39 -6.10 -4.54
N THR A 72 1.81 -5.05 -5.15
CA THR A 72 2.30 -4.46 -6.40
C THR A 72 2.17 -2.95 -6.35
N GLN A 73 2.92 -2.27 -7.21
CA GLN A 73 2.74 -0.85 -7.49
C GLN A 73 1.63 -0.66 -8.54
N ASP A 74 0.97 0.49 -8.54
CA ASP A 74 -0.16 0.81 -9.42
C ASP A 74 0.17 0.57 -10.90
N LYS A 75 1.35 0.98 -11.35
CA LYS A 75 1.81 0.83 -12.73
C LYS A 75 1.99 -0.62 -13.21
N TYR A 76 2.00 -1.60 -12.29
CA TYR A 76 2.16 -3.02 -12.61
C TYR A 76 0.89 -3.84 -12.36
N ILE A 77 -0.27 -3.21 -12.29
CA ILE A 77 -1.54 -3.92 -12.05
C ILE A 77 -1.86 -4.91 -13.18
N LYS A 78 -1.55 -4.55 -14.42
CA LYS A 78 -1.73 -5.45 -15.58
C LYS A 78 -0.90 -6.73 -15.43
N GLU A 79 0.38 -6.59 -15.17
CA GLU A 79 1.30 -7.72 -14.95
C GLU A 79 0.88 -8.55 -13.73
N HIS A 80 0.36 -7.89 -12.70
CA HIS A 80 -0.19 -8.56 -11.52
C HIS A 80 -1.41 -9.43 -11.85
N MET A 81 -2.31 -8.95 -12.70
CA MET A 81 -3.44 -9.75 -13.19
C MET A 81 -2.95 -10.92 -14.05
N GLU A 82 -1.94 -10.74 -14.89
CA GLU A 82 -1.34 -11.83 -15.66
C GLU A 82 -0.66 -12.86 -14.74
N PHE A 83 -0.02 -12.42 -13.66
CA PHE A 83 0.53 -13.31 -12.64
C PHE A 83 -0.57 -14.12 -11.94
N ALA A 84 -1.73 -13.53 -11.63
CA ALA A 84 -2.87 -14.25 -11.08
C ALA A 84 -3.38 -15.34 -12.07
N LYS A 85 -3.49 -15.01 -13.35
CA LYS A 85 -3.85 -15.97 -14.40
C LYS A 85 -2.81 -17.08 -14.56
N PHE A 86 -1.52 -16.76 -14.45
CA PHE A 86 -0.44 -17.76 -14.45
C PHE A 86 -0.60 -18.74 -13.28
N CYS A 87 -0.80 -18.25 -12.05
CA CYS A 87 -1.02 -19.09 -10.88
C CYS A 87 -2.22 -20.05 -11.05
N ALA A 88 -3.26 -19.60 -11.76
CA ALA A 88 -4.45 -20.40 -12.00
C ALA A 88 -4.29 -21.45 -13.10
N ARG A 89 -3.45 -21.19 -14.11
CA ARG A 89 -3.19 -22.11 -15.23
C ARG A 89 -2.24 -23.25 -14.87
N ASP A 90 -1.33 -23.00 -13.93
CA ASP A 90 -0.43 -24.02 -13.41
C ASP A 90 -1.13 -24.84 -12.33
N GLU A 91 -1.58 -26.05 -12.72
CA GLU A 91 -2.29 -26.96 -11.82
C GLU A 91 -1.50 -27.30 -10.55
N SER A 92 -0.18 -27.33 -10.61
CA SER A 92 0.66 -27.64 -9.45
C SER A 92 0.67 -26.49 -8.45
N ILE A 93 0.68 -25.25 -8.92
CA ILE A 93 0.59 -24.03 -8.12
C ILE A 93 -0.83 -23.93 -7.55
N LYS A 94 -1.85 -24.02 -8.41
CA LYS A 94 -3.26 -23.89 -8.02
C LYS A 94 -3.66 -24.86 -6.91
N LYS A 95 -3.23 -26.11 -6.99
CA LYS A 95 -3.50 -27.14 -5.98
C LYS A 95 -2.78 -26.92 -4.66
N LYS A 96 -1.62 -26.26 -4.67
CA LYS A 96 -0.80 -26.02 -3.49
C LYS A 96 -1.18 -24.74 -2.76
N LEU A 97 -1.63 -23.71 -3.46
CA LEU A 97 -2.05 -22.46 -2.86
C LEU A 97 -3.24 -22.70 -1.91
N ARG A 98 -3.10 -22.20 -0.68
CA ARG A 98 -4.08 -22.27 0.38
C ARG A 98 -4.59 -20.91 0.81
N HIS A 99 -3.77 -19.87 0.66
CA HIS A 99 -4.13 -18.52 1.05
C HIS A 99 -3.41 -17.50 0.17
N ILE A 100 -4.14 -16.49 -0.27
CA ILE A 100 -3.63 -15.32 -0.99
C ILE A 100 -4.05 -14.08 -0.20
N VAL A 101 -3.09 -13.33 0.31
CA VAL A 101 -3.34 -12.04 0.97
C VAL A 101 -2.80 -10.94 0.06
N ARG A 102 -3.72 -10.13 -0.47
CA ARG A 102 -3.42 -9.08 -1.43
C ARG A 102 -3.53 -7.70 -0.80
N ILE A 103 -2.55 -6.85 -1.06
CA ILE A 103 -2.66 -5.41 -0.77
C ILE A 103 -3.45 -4.75 -1.89
N SER A 104 -4.54 -4.08 -1.52
CA SER A 104 -5.46 -3.40 -2.39
C SER A 104 -5.72 -1.97 -1.93
N CYS A 105 -6.69 -1.28 -2.53
CA CYS A 105 -6.99 0.10 -2.24
C CYS A 105 -8.38 0.24 -1.60
N PHE A 106 -8.48 1.07 -0.57
CA PHE A 106 -9.75 1.48 0.03
C PHE A 106 -10.67 2.05 -1.05
N GLY A 107 -11.91 1.58 -1.08
CA GLY A 107 -12.86 1.99 -2.10
C GLY A 107 -12.82 1.20 -3.42
N ALA A 108 -11.96 0.22 -3.57
CA ALA A 108 -11.93 -0.65 -4.75
C ALA A 108 -13.29 -1.30 -5.03
N ASP A 109 -14.05 -1.66 -3.98
CA ASP A 109 -15.39 -2.25 -4.10
C ASP A 109 -16.49 -1.27 -4.47
N THR A 110 -16.27 0.03 -4.34
CA THR A 110 -17.28 1.04 -4.71
C THR A 110 -17.61 0.97 -6.19
N ASN A 111 -16.72 0.39 -6.98
CA ASN A 111 -16.92 0.21 -8.41
C ASN A 111 -17.80 -1.01 -8.76
N THR A 112 -18.12 -1.87 -7.80
CA THR A 112 -18.62 -3.20 -8.14
C THR A 112 -20.09 -3.40 -8.05
N ASN A 113 -20.85 -2.57 -7.42
CA ASN A 113 -22.25 -2.89 -7.17
C ASN A 113 -22.56 -4.26 -6.59
N LYS A 114 -21.60 -4.93 -6.02
CA LYS A 114 -21.85 -6.20 -5.34
C LYS A 114 -22.90 -6.08 -4.27
N TYR A 115 -23.20 -4.86 -3.83
CA TYR A 115 -24.11 -4.57 -2.72
C TYR A 115 -25.47 -4.02 -3.12
N ASP A 116 -25.60 -3.50 -4.35
CA ASP A 116 -26.89 -2.96 -4.79
C ASP A 116 -26.91 -2.68 -6.30
N LYS A 117 -27.78 -3.39 -7.04
CA LYS A 117 -27.99 -3.16 -8.47
C LYS A 117 -28.51 -1.76 -8.78
N ASP A 118 -29.24 -1.14 -7.85
CA ASP A 118 -29.80 0.19 -8.02
C ASP A 118 -28.76 1.29 -7.81
N THR A 119 -27.73 1.04 -6.99
CA THR A 119 -26.56 1.92 -6.88
C THR A 119 -25.64 1.86 -8.08
N HIS A 120 -25.73 0.86 -8.93
CA HIS A 120 -24.94 0.77 -10.16
C HIS A 120 -25.28 1.88 -11.14
N ALA A 121 -26.56 2.07 -11.38
CA ALA A 121 -26.99 3.13 -12.27
C ALA A 121 -26.61 4.53 -11.73
N SER A 122 -26.64 4.73 -10.43
CA SER A 122 -26.18 5.98 -9.81
C SER A 122 -24.67 6.12 -9.76
N ARG A 123 -23.93 4.99 -9.79
CA ARG A 123 -22.45 4.98 -9.80
C ARG A 123 -21.85 4.97 -11.21
N GLU A 124 -22.54 4.49 -12.22
CA GLU A 124 -22.18 4.73 -13.62
C GLU A 124 -22.11 6.24 -13.94
N ASN A 125 -22.84 7.06 -13.16
CA ASN A 125 -22.76 8.51 -13.22
C ASN A 125 -21.83 9.14 -12.16
N ALA A 126 -21.37 8.38 -11.17
CA ALA A 126 -20.34 8.82 -10.26
C ALA A 126 -18.99 8.43 -10.87
N GLN A 127 -18.20 9.40 -11.28
CA GLN A 127 -16.84 9.20 -11.81
C GLN A 127 -16.00 8.53 -10.74
N ILE A 128 -15.90 7.20 -10.81
CA ILE A 128 -15.02 6.43 -9.94
C ILE A 128 -13.65 6.45 -10.59
N PRO A 129 -12.62 6.94 -9.89
CA PRO A 129 -11.27 7.07 -10.46
C PRO A 129 -10.77 5.78 -11.07
N LEU A 130 -10.16 5.86 -12.23
CA LEU A 130 -9.59 4.72 -12.95
C LEU A 130 -8.65 3.90 -12.08
N MET A 131 -7.90 4.56 -11.20
CA MET A 131 -7.00 3.89 -10.26
C MET A 131 -7.76 2.90 -9.35
N LEU A 132 -8.91 3.28 -8.79
CA LEU A 132 -9.72 2.37 -7.96
C LEU A 132 -10.32 1.22 -8.77
N GLN A 133 -10.71 1.48 -10.03
CA GLN A 133 -11.17 0.45 -10.96
C GLN A 133 -10.08 -0.60 -11.20
N HIS A 134 -8.83 -0.19 -11.36
CA HIS A 134 -7.70 -1.11 -11.57
C HIS A 134 -7.49 -2.05 -10.37
N TYR A 135 -7.58 -1.53 -9.15
CA TYR A 135 -7.48 -2.35 -7.95
C TYR A 135 -8.61 -3.38 -7.88
N TRP A 136 -9.83 -2.98 -8.19
CA TRP A 136 -10.97 -3.87 -8.24
C TRP A 136 -10.80 -4.96 -9.30
N TRP A 137 -10.44 -4.62 -10.55
CA TRP A 137 -10.21 -5.63 -11.60
C TRP A 137 -9.14 -6.63 -11.21
N SER A 138 -8.14 -6.19 -10.50
CA SER A 138 -7.09 -7.07 -10.01
C SER A 138 -7.59 -8.03 -8.90
N GLU A 139 -8.52 -7.61 -8.05
CA GLU A 139 -9.20 -8.50 -7.10
C GLU A 139 -10.11 -9.50 -7.84
N GLU A 140 -10.95 -9.01 -8.76
CA GLU A 140 -11.83 -9.85 -9.56
C GLU A 140 -11.04 -10.87 -10.40
N CYS A 141 -9.86 -10.51 -10.90
CA CYS A 141 -9.02 -11.45 -11.65
C CYS A 141 -8.65 -12.68 -10.81
N PHE A 142 -8.34 -12.54 -9.52
CA PHE A 142 -8.13 -13.70 -8.65
C PHE A 142 -9.42 -14.49 -8.44
N ILE A 143 -10.54 -13.81 -8.22
CA ILE A 143 -11.85 -14.43 -7.99
C ILE A 143 -12.29 -15.27 -9.19
N GLU A 144 -12.25 -14.68 -10.39
CA GLU A 144 -12.65 -15.32 -11.66
C GLU A 144 -11.75 -16.51 -12.03
N ASN A 145 -10.50 -16.49 -11.59
CA ASN A 145 -9.55 -17.57 -11.81
C ASN A 145 -9.61 -18.68 -10.73
N GLY A 146 -10.61 -18.65 -9.85
CA GLY A 146 -10.93 -19.73 -8.93
C GLY A 146 -10.24 -19.65 -7.57
N PHE A 147 -9.74 -18.47 -7.18
CA PHE A 147 -9.10 -18.25 -5.88
C PHE A 147 -10.00 -17.56 -4.86
N LYS A 148 -11.30 -17.41 -5.14
CA LYS A 148 -12.28 -16.68 -4.32
C LYS A 148 -12.19 -17.07 -2.84
N ASP A 149 -12.26 -18.37 -2.55
CA ASP A 149 -12.39 -18.88 -1.17
C ASP A 149 -11.09 -18.77 -0.35
N ILE A 150 -9.97 -18.53 -1.01
CA ILE A 150 -8.65 -18.38 -0.39
C ILE A 150 -8.06 -16.98 -0.54
N LEU A 151 -8.79 -16.05 -1.17
CA LEU A 151 -8.37 -14.66 -1.33
C LEU A 151 -8.80 -13.84 -0.13
N THR A 152 -7.87 -13.06 0.40
CA THR A 152 -8.15 -11.96 1.33
C THR A 152 -7.54 -10.68 0.77
N SER A 153 -8.32 -9.61 0.66
CA SER A 153 -7.82 -8.29 0.27
C SER A 153 -7.73 -7.36 1.47
N ILE A 154 -6.56 -6.77 1.66
CA ILE A 154 -6.30 -5.72 2.65
C ILE A 154 -6.30 -4.39 1.90
N ARG A 155 -7.38 -3.63 2.02
CA ARG A 155 -7.63 -2.38 1.30
C ARG A 155 -7.20 -1.20 2.15
N GLY A 156 -6.02 -0.66 1.86
CA GLY A 156 -5.48 0.49 2.59
C GLY A 156 -6.08 1.80 2.13
N ASN A 157 -6.39 2.67 3.10
CA ASN A 157 -6.62 4.08 2.84
C ASN A 157 -5.33 4.74 2.33
N PHE A 158 -5.36 6.02 1.98
CA PHE A 158 -4.19 6.71 1.46
C PHE A 158 -3.03 6.69 2.47
N TYR A 159 -1.83 6.35 2.02
CA TYR A 159 -0.71 6.15 2.93
C TYR A 159 -0.14 7.47 3.46
N MET A 160 0.23 7.50 4.75
CA MET A 160 0.77 8.66 5.46
C MET A 160 2.02 9.26 4.80
N ASN A 161 2.83 8.46 4.12
CA ASN A 161 4.08 8.92 3.51
C ASN A 161 3.98 9.24 2.01
N HIS A 162 2.83 8.97 1.36
CA HIS A 162 2.76 9.06 -0.11
C HIS A 162 3.01 10.47 -0.64
N LEU A 163 2.27 11.45 -0.17
CA LEU A 163 2.38 12.82 -0.69
C LEU A 163 3.72 13.47 -0.34
N LEU A 164 4.16 13.30 0.90
CA LEU A 164 5.37 13.96 1.40
C LEU A 164 6.64 13.50 0.68
N LYS A 165 6.65 12.29 0.13
CA LYS A 165 7.81 11.77 -0.62
C LYS A 165 8.17 12.58 -1.86
N ASN A 166 7.19 13.17 -2.53
CA ASN A 166 7.42 13.99 -3.71
C ASN A 166 7.86 15.42 -3.36
N GLU A 167 7.67 15.81 -2.11
CA GLU A 167 7.87 17.16 -1.61
C GLU A 167 9.15 17.29 -0.74
N LEU A 168 9.98 16.23 -0.66
CA LEU A 168 11.13 16.19 0.25
C LEU A 168 12.11 17.34 0.04
N ASP A 169 12.40 17.70 -1.21
CA ASP A 169 13.33 18.79 -1.51
C ASP A 169 12.75 20.13 -1.03
N SER A 170 11.47 20.39 -1.27
CA SER A 170 10.79 21.59 -0.78
C SER A 170 10.72 21.62 0.76
N ILE A 171 10.47 20.49 1.40
CA ILE A 171 10.51 20.38 2.86
C ILE A 171 11.92 20.69 3.39
N ARG A 172 12.97 20.16 2.77
CA ARG A 172 14.36 20.39 3.15
C ARG A 172 14.81 21.81 2.93
N GLU A 173 14.51 22.38 1.78
CA GLU A 173 14.98 23.72 1.39
C GLU A 173 14.15 24.82 2.04
N ASN A 174 12.82 24.70 1.97
CA ASN A 174 11.90 25.79 2.25
C ASN A 174 11.01 25.57 3.48
N GLY A 175 11.00 24.37 4.07
CA GLY A 175 10.06 24.00 5.13
C GLY A 175 8.61 23.95 4.63
N THR A 176 8.38 23.69 3.35
CA THR A 176 7.03 23.66 2.76
C THR A 176 6.78 22.38 1.98
N PHE A 177 5.51 21.98 1.87
CA PHE A 177 5.08 20.99 0.92
C PHE A 177 3.75 21.38 0.28
N THR A 178 3.49 20.87 -0.92
CA THR A 178 2.26 21.11 -1.66
C THR A 178 1.40 19.86 -1.77
N SER A 179 0.10 20.05 -1.91
CA SER A 179 -0.84 18.97 -2.22
C SER A 179 -2.13 19.54 -2.78
N PRO A 180 -2.79 18.86 -3.72
CA PRO A 180 -4.08 19.28 -4.22
C PRO A 180 -5.25 18.90 -3.31
N LEU A 181 -5.04 18.30 -2.13
CA LEU A 181 -6.14 17.90 -1.23
C LEU A 181 -6.91 19.06 -0.60
N GLY A 182 -6.40 20.29 -0.65
CA GLY A 182 -7.09 21.45 -0.06
C GLY A 182 -7.31 21.27 1.46
N GLU A 183 -8.51 21.59 1.92
CA GLU A 183 -8.92 21.45 3.33
C GLU A 183 -9.56 20.08 3.64
N CYS A 184 -9.58 19.19 2.67
CA CYS A 184 -10.16 17.85 2.84
C CYS A 184 -9.39 17.04 3.90
N LYS A 185 -10.13 16.30 4.71
CA LYS A 185 -9.56 15.37 5.68
C LYS A 185 -9.55 13.95 5.11
N ASN A 186 -8.51 13.22 5.43
CA ASN A 186 -8.38 11.80 5.07
C ASN A 186 -7.88 11.01 6.27
N SER A 187 -8.39 9.79 6.44
CA SER A 187 -7.91 8.87 7.48
C SER A 187 -6.73 8.06 6.95
N PHE A 188 -5.59 8.75 6.81
CA PHE A 188 -4.35 8.17 6.29
C PHE A 188 -3.92 6.94 7.07
N VAL A 189 -3.45 5.91 6.38
CA VAL A 189 -3.00 4.65 6.97
C VAL A 189 -1.48 4.55 6.99
N SER A 190 -0.91 3.96 8.04
CA SER A 190 0.51 3.65 8.10
C SER A 190 0.85 2.35 7.36
N CYS A 191 2.07 2.26 6.84
CA CYS A 191 2.58 0.99 6.28
C CYS A 191 2.71 -0.10 7.37
N ASN A 192 2.95 0.31 8.61
CA ASN A 192 3.04 -0.56 9.77
C ASN A 192 1.71 -1.26 10.05
N ASP A 193 0.61 -0.50 10.10
CA ASP A 193 -0.73 -1.06 10.32
C ASP A 193 -1.14 -1.98 9.16
N MET A 194 -0.83 -1.62 7.92
CA MET A 194 -1.06 -2.49 6.77
C MET A 194 -0.27 -3.79 6.86
N GLY A 195 0.99 -3.71 7.31
CA GLY A 195 1.84 -4.87 7.54
C GLY A 195 1.29 -5.78 8.65
N GLU A 196 0.86 -5.20 9.76
CA GLU A 196 0.29 -5.93 10.88
C GLU A 196 -1.05 -6.61 10.53
N ALA A 197 -1.95 -5.91 9.83
CA ALA A 197 -3.19 -6.48 9.34
C ALA A 197 -2.93 -7.68 8.42
N ALA A 198 -2.02 -7.52 7.45
CA ALA A 198 -1.66 -8.60 6.52
C ALA A 198 -0.99 -9.78 7.24
N PHE A 199 -0.10 -9.52 8.20
CA PHE A 199 0.52 -10.55 9.02
C PHE A 199 -0.52 -11.35 9.82
N THR A 200 -1.47 -10.66 10.46
CA THR A 200 -2.53 -11.29 11.25
C THR A 200 -3.34 -12.24 10.38
N VAL A 201 -3.77 -11.78 9.22
CA VAL A 201 -4.54 -12.56 8.25
C VAL A 201 -3.76 -13.78 7.75
N LEU A 202 -2.47 -13.60 7.39
CA LEU A 202 -1.60 -14.69 6.94
C LEU A 202 -1.40 -15.75 8.02
N LYS A 203 -1.21 -15.32 9.27
CA LYS A 203 -1.01 -16.20 10.44
C LYS A 203 -2.26 -16.99 10.81
N GLU A 204 -3.43 -16.39 10.74
CA GLU A 204 -4.69 -16.99 11.12
C GLU A 204 -5.31 -17.88 10.03
N GLY A 205 -4.93 -17.65 8.78
CA GLY A 205 -5.23 -18.55 7.67
C GLY A 205 -6.57 -18.32 6.96
N PRO A 206 -6.77 -19.03 5.84
CA PRO A 206 -7.91 -18.84 4.95
C PRO A 206 -9.25 -19.33 5.55
N GLU A 207 -9.23 -20.25 6.50
CA GLU A 207 -10.43 -20.73 7.18
C GLU A 207 -11.17 -19.60 7.90
N ARG A 208 -10.39 -18.61 8.39
CA ARG A 208 -10.93 -17.43 9.06
C ARG A 208 -11.10 -16.25 8.12
N HIS A 209 -10.22 -16.09 7.15
CA HIS A 209 -10.08 -14.86 6.36
C HIS A 209 -10.33 -15.04 4.86
N GLY A 210 -10.51 -16.23 4.37
CA GLY A 210 -10.81 -16.48 2.97
C GLY A 210 -12.10 -15.79 2.51
N ASN A 211 -12.09 -15.25 1.29
CA ASN A 211 -13.18 -14.47 0.70
C ASN A 211 -13.59 -13.26 1.55
N LYS A 212 -12.62 -12.61 2.20
CA LYS A 212 -12.85 -11.38 2.98
C LYS A 212 -12.04 -10.20 2.45
N PHE A 213 -12.60 -9.02 2.66
CA PHE A 213 -12.06 -7.74 2.23
C PHE A 213 -12.09 -6.82 3.45
N TYR A 214 -10.92 -6.30 3.84
CA TYR A 214 -10.76 -5.49 5.03
C TYR A 214 -10.32 -4.08 4.65
N ASP A 215 -11.06 -3.09 5.10
CA ASP A 215 -10.73 -1.68 4.90
C ASP A 215 -9.86 -1.18 6.06
N ILE A 216 -8.61 -0.84 5.79
CA ILE A 216 -7.66 -0.42 6.82
C ILE A 216 -7.43 1.09 6.71
N CYS A 217 -7.72 1.79 7.78
CA CYS A 217 -7.60 3.23 7.93
C CYS A 217 -6.73 3.58 9.13
N GLY A 218 -6.21 4.81 9.19
CA GLY A 218 -5.54 5.31 10.38
C GLY A 218 -6.51 5.62 11.53
N ALA A 219 -5.94 5.99 12.66
CA ALA A 219 -6.70 6.26 13.89
C ALA A 219 -7.56 7.53 13.82
N GLU A 220 -7.22 8.43 12.92
CA GLU A 220 -7.80 9.78 12.86
C GLU A 220 -7.92 10.27 11.41
N SER A 221 -8.79 11.23 11.19
CA SER A 221 -8.93 11.91 9.91
C SER A 221 -8.26 13.29 9.99
N THR A 222 -7.20 13.50 9.21
CA THR A 222 -6.34 14.69 9.22
C THR A 222 -6.40 15.44 7.91
N SER A 223 -6.33 16.78 7.96
CA SER A 223 -6.09 17.63 6.80
C SER A 223 -4.58 17.79 6.53
N MET A 224 -4.22 18.31 5.37
CA MET A 224 -2.80 18.64 5.07
C MET A 224 -2.22 19.71 6.01
N ARG A 225 -3.05 20.61 6.56
CA ARG A 225 -2.62 21.55 7.62
C ARG A 225 -2.30 20.83 8.92
N ASP A 226 -3.12 19.83 9.29
CA ASP A 226 -2.83 19.00 10.46
C ASP A 226 -1.54 18.21 10.25
N VAL A 227 -1.33 17.65 9.04
CA VAL A 227 -0.09 16.94 8.68
C VAL A 227 1.13 17.86 8.80
N ALA A 228 1.06 19.11 8.35
CA ALA A 228 2.15 20.08 8.48
C ALA A 228 2.50 20.35 9.96
N ARG A 229 1.47 20.55 10.81
CA ARG A 229 1.65 20.72 12.26
C ARG A 229 2.25 19.47 12.91
N ILE A 230 1.72 18.30 12.61
CA ILE A 230 2.20 17.02 13.14
C ILE A 230 3.64 16.75 12.69
N LEU A 231 3.97 17.01 11.44
CA LEU A 231 5.34 16.84 10.92
C LEU A 231 6.31 17.81 11.61
N THR A 232 5.90 19.07 11.83
CA THR A 232 6.69 20.04 12.62
C THR A 232 6.97 19.50 14.02
N GLU A 233 5.95 19.01 14.70
CA GLU A 233 6.08 18.45 16.06
C GLU A 233 7.00 17.22 16.07
N ALA A 234 6.82 16.30 15.15
CA ALA A 234 7.64 15.09 15.03
C ALA A 234 9.12 15.42 14.72
N LEU A 235 9.38 16.38 13.83
CA LEU A 235 10.74 16.83 13.50
C LEU A 235 11.43 17.61 14.62
N ASN A 236 10.69 18.09 15.63
CA ASN A 236 11.23 18.71 16.83
C ASN A 236 11.31 17.75 18.02
N SER A 237 10.96 16.48 17.84
CA SER A 237 11.01 15.47 18.90
C SER A 237 12.43 14.95 19.14
N ASP A 238 12.65 14.34 20.33
CA ASP A 238 13.90 13.66 20.63
C ASP A 238 14.22 12.53 19.64
N VAL A 239 13.19 11.90 19.07
CA VAL A 239 13.36 10.86 18.04
C VAL A 239 14.05 11.42 16.79
N ALA A 240 13.58 12.55 16.28
CA ALA A 240 14.15 13.16 15.06
C ALA A 240 15.59 13.68 15.29
N LYS A 241 15.89 14.14 16.50
CA LYS A 241 17.20 14.68 16.87
C LYS A 241 18.34 13.69 16.63
N ASP A 242 18.08 12.40 16.87
CA ASP A 242 19.08 11.35 16.77
C ASP A 242 19.13 10.69 15.38
N LEU A 243 18.27 11.14 14.44
CA LEU A 243 18.19 10.58 13.10
C LEU A 243 19.05 11.35 12.09
N ASP A 244 20.09 10.72 11.57
CA ASP A 244 20.97 11.30 10.54
C ASP A 244 20.21 11.79 9.30
N VAL A 245 19.17 11.07 8.91
CA VAL A 245 18.34 11.39 7.72
C VAL A 245 17.48 12.65 7.91
N ALA A 246 17.29 13.13 9.13
CA ALA A 246 16.46 14.28 9.46
C ALA A 246 17.27 15.49 9.94
N LYS A 247 18.59 15.43 9.99
CA LYS A 247 19.47 16.50 10.51
C LYS A 247 19.25 17.86 9.85
N ASP A 248 19.02 17.87 8.55
CA ASP A 248 18.82 19.09 7.75
C ASP A 248 17.41 19.70 7.89
N VAL A 249 16.48 18.96 8.47
CA VAL A 249 15.10 19.39 8.72
C VAL A 249 14.76 19.49 10.22
N PHE A 250 15.64 19.03 11.10
CA PHE A 250 15.44 19.14 12.56
C PHE A 250 15.29 20.61 12.98
N GLY A 251 14.30 20.88 13.79
CA GLY A 251 14.00 22.23 14.26
C GLY A 251 13.21 23.11 13.27
N LYS A 252 12.94 22.63 12.04
CA LYS A 252 12.17 23.40 11.06
C LYS A 252 10.67 23.39 11.36
N THR A 253 10.03 24.52 11.12
CA THR A 253 8.57 24.61 11.02
C THR A 253 8.15 24.24 9.59
N ILE A 254 7.23 23.29 9.49
CA ILE A 254 6.72 22.83 8.18
C ILE A 254 5.35 23.47 7.94
N SER A 255 5.17 23.96 6.72
CA SER A 255 3.92 24.59 6.28
C SER A 255 3.35 23.91 5.03
N TYR A 256 2.03 23.77 5.02
CA TYR A 256 1.30 23.29 3.86
C TYR A 256 0.91 24.44 2.93
N VAL A 257 1.14 24.28 1.64
CA VAL A 257 0.74 25.22 0.59
C VAL A 257 -0.26 24.49 -0.32
N PRO A 258 -1.53 24.92 -0.38
CA PRO A 258 -2.49 24.32 -1.29
C PRO A 258 -2.02 24.42 -2.75
N GLN A 259 -2.10 23.31 -3.47
CA GLN A 259 -1.81 23.26 -4.90
C GLN A 259 -3.12 23.27 -5.69
N ASP A 260 -3.16 24.02 -6.78
CA ASP A 260 -4.26 23.98 -7.73
C ASP A 260 -4.34 22.60 -8.42
N LEU A 261 -5.54 22.03 -8.56
CA LEU A 261 -5.74 20.71 -9.14
C LEU A 261 -5.32 20.64 -10.61
N LYS A 262 -5.54 21.73 -11.39
CA LYS A 262 -5.08 21.81 -12.77
C LYS A 262 -3.56 21.75 -12.86
N LYS A 263 -2.88 22.49 -11.97
CA LYS A 263 -1.42 22.46 -11.91
C LYS A 263 -0.91 21.08 -11.54
N PHE A 264 -1.57 20.38 -10.64
CA PHE A 264 -1.26 18.99 -10.30
C PHE A 264 -1.48 18.05 -11.50
N GLU A 265 -2.57 18.24 -12.27
CA GLU A 265 -2.83 17.49 -13.50
C GLU A 265 -1.74 17.67 -14.55
N GLU A 266 -1.29 18.91 -14.77
CA GLU A 266 -0.17 19.22 -15.68
C GLU A 266 1.12 18.51 -15.25
N ASP A 267 1.39 18.45 -13.94
CA ASP A 267 2.60 17.85 -13.39
C ASP A 267 2.56 16.30 -13.36
N PHE A 268 1.38 15.68 -13.11
CA PHE A 268 1.28 14.26 -12.78
C PHE A 268 0.23 13.45 -13.57
N GLY A 269 -0.48 14.08 -14.49
CA GLY A 269 -1.47 13.45 -15.37
C GLY A 269 -2.89 13.42 -14.83
N SER A 270 -3.84 13.25 -15.77
CA SER A 270 -5.28 13.35 -15.50
C SER A 270 -5.80 12.24 -14.59
N THR A 271 -5.28 11.03 -14.71
CA THR A 271 -5.73 9.89 -13.87
C THR A 271 -5.46 10.12 -12.38
N ARG A 272 -4.32 10.74 -12.05
CA ARG A 272 -4.03 11.11 -10.67
C ARG A 272 -4.85 12.31 -10.21
N ALA A 273 -5.04 13.31 -11.06
CA ALA A 273 -5.87 14.46 -10.75
C ALA A 273 -7.33 14.03 -10.46
N GLU A 274 -7.89 13.15 -11.29
CA GLU A 274 -9.21 12.53 -11.05
C GLU A 274 -9.29 11.85 -9.68
N PHE A 275 -8.26 11.09 -9.30
CA PHE A 275 -8.22 10.46 -8.00
C PHE A 275 -8.17 11.49 -6.85
N PHE A 276 -7.37 12.55 -6.98
CA PHE A 276 -7.31 13.60 -5.96
C PHE A 276 -8.61 14.42 -5.88
N GLU A 277 -9.27 14.69 -6.99
CA GLU A 277 -10.60 15.29 -7.01
C GLU A 277 -11.61 14.41 -6.25
N TYR A 278 -11.55 13.10 -6.46
CA TYR A 278 -12.37 12.15 -5.73
C TYR A 278 -12.08 12.15 -4.22
N LEU A 279 -10.82 12.28 -3.82
CA LEU A 279 -10.45 12.41 -2.40
C LEU A 279 -11.05 13.68 -1.76
N GLN A 280 -11.10 14.78 -2.50
CA GLN A 280 -11.70 16.05 -2.04
C GLN A 280 -13.20 15.91 -1.71
N ASN A 281 -13.90 14.95 -2.29
CA ASN A 281 -15.30 14.65 -1.99
C ASN A 281 -15.53 13.98 -0.63
N GLY A 282 -14.48 13.78 0.16
CA GLY A 282 -14.56 13.29 1.54
C GLY A 282 -14.77 11.77 1.67
N PHE A 283 -14.70 11.01 0.59
CA PHE A 283 -14.86 9.55 0.64
C PHE A 283 -13.83 8.90 1.60
N TYR A 284 -12.62 9.39 1.63
CA TYR A 284 -11.49 8.87 2.40
C TYR A 284 -11.42 9.41 3.84
N THR A 285 -12.41 10.19 4.29
CA THR A 285 -12.55 10.59 5.71
C THR A 285 -13.05 9.46 6.60
N ARG A 286 -13.57 8.40 6.00
CA ARG A 286 -14.14 7.27 6.72
C ARG A 286 -13.07 6.50 7.49
N CYS A 287 -13.41 6.07 8.71
CA CYS A 287 -12.64 5.13 9.50
C CYS A 287 -13.37 3.80 9.52
N SER A 288 -12.62 2.71 9.35
CA SER A 288 -13.13 1.35 9.48
C SER A 288 -12.70 0.74 10.81
N PRO A 289 -13.52 -0.10 11.46
CA PRO A 289 -13.13 -0.84 12.64
C PRO A 289 -12.26 -2.08 12.32
N ASP A 290 -12.00 -2.38 11.04
CA ASP A 290 -11.42 -3.64 10.62
C ASP A 290 -10.02 -3.89 11.19
N PHE A 291 -9.19 -2.86 11.27
CA PHE A 291 -7.87 -3.02 11.89
C PHE A 291 -7.98 -3.47 13.35
N TYR A 292 -8.85 -2.82 14.13
CA TYR A 292 -9.10 -3.21 15.52
C TYR A 292 -9.70 -4.62 15.63
N ASN A 293 -10.65 -4.94 14.77
CA ASN A 293 -11.29 -6.27 14.76
C ASN A 293 -10.30 -7.38 14.39
N LEU A 294 -9.32 -7.10 13.54
CA LEU A 294 -8.26 -8.04 13.16
C LEU A 294 -7.20 -8.21 14.24
N THR A 295 -6.72 -7.10 14.79
CA THR A 295 -5.48 -7.09 15.57
C THR A 295 -5.69 -6.91 17.08
N GLY A 296 -6.88 -6.45 17.48
CA GLY A 296 -7.16 -6.03 18.86
C GLY A 296 -6.49 -4.72 19.27
N LYS A 297 -5.84 -4.03 18.32
CA LYS A 297 -5.12 -2.77 18.53
C LYS A 297 -5.81 -1.62 17.79
N ARG A 298 -5.65 -0.39 18.28
CA ARG A 298 -6.01 0.78 17.47
C ARG A 298 -4.95 1.03 16.39
N PRO A 299 -5.31 1.60 15.23
CA PRO A 299 -4.33 2.06 14.26
C PRO A 299 -3.44 3.16 14.85
N LEU A 300 -2.28 3.39 14.23
CA LEU A 300 -1.39 4.47 14.59
C LEU A 300 -2.00 5.84 14.19
N THR A 301 -1.81 6.85 15.05
CA THR A 301 -1.97 8.25 14.66
C THR A 301 -0.83 8.65 13.72
N TYR A 302 -0.98 9.78 13.01
CA TYR A 302 0.08 10.27 12.11
C TYR A 302 1.38 10.57 12.88
N TYR A 303 1.26 11.16 14.08
CA TYR A 303 2.42 11.42 14.94
C TYR A 303 3.12 10.14 15.40
N GLU A 304 2.35 9.16 15.86
CA GLU A 304 2.90 7.86 16.27
C GLU A 304 3.59 7.13 15.11
N TYR A 305 3.01 7.16 13.91
CA TYR A 305 3.68 6.61 12.73
C TYR A 305 5.04 7.27 12.48
N LEU A 306 5.12 8.60 12.58
CA LEU A 306 6.38 9.31 12.34
C LEU A 306 7.45 8.98 13.41
N THR A 307 7.07 8.76 14.65
CA THR A 307 8.00 8.68 15.79
C THR A 307 8.19 7.28 16.37
N THR A 308 7.38 6.30 15.99
CA THR A 308 7.48 4.92 16.49
C THR A 308 8.15 4.03 15.45
N ARG A 309 9.02 3.13 15.88
CA ARG A 309 9.64 2.14 14.99
C ARG A 309 8.64 1.03 14.64
N GLY A 310 8.54 0.74 13.35
CA GLY A 310 7.82 -0.41 12.85
C GLY A 310 8.56 -1.73 13.10
N ALA A 311 7.95 -2.85 12.68
CA ALA A 311 8.57 -4.18 12.82
C ALA A 311 9.86 -4.31 11.99
N ALA A 312 9.98 -3.58 10.87
CA ALA A 312 11.20 -3.52 10.08
C ALA A 312 12.31 -2.64 10.69
N GLY A 313 12.01 -1.95 11.79
CA GLY A 313 12.97 -1.17 12.57
C GLY A 313 13.07 0.32 12.23
N ASP A 314 12.38 0.79 11.18
CA ASP A 314 12.38 2.20 10.78
C ASP A 314 11.23 2.96 11.42
N THR A 315 11.43 4.24 11.74
CA THR A 315 10.36 5.21 12.04
C THR A 315 9.77 5.76 10.74
N GLY A 316 8.59 6.37 10.81
CA GLY A 316 8.01 7.07 9.65
C GLY A 316 8.89 8.24 9.17
N ILE A 317 9.63 8.90 10.06
CA ILE A 317 10.64 9.92 9.70
C ILE A 317 11.75 9.29 8.86
N GLU A 318 12.33 8.17 9.30
CA GLU A 318 13.36 7.44 8.52
C GLU A 318 12.81 6.99 7.17
N GLU A 319 11.60 6.44 7.12
CA GLU A 319 10.95 6.08 5.85
C GLU A 319 10.73 7.27 4.92
N LEU A 320 10.30 8.40 5.48
CA LEU A 320 10.03 9.61 4.71
C LEU A 320 11.31 10.19 4.12
N PHE A 321 12.34 10.39 4.92
CA PHE A 321 13.58 11.06 4.53
C PHE A 321 14.67 10.13 3.98
N SER A 322 14.45 8.80 3.94
CA SER A 322 15.38 7.88 3.27
C SER A 322 15.47 8.14 1.76
N ALA A 323 16.62 7.86 1.15
CA ALA A 323 16.95 8.14 -0.25
C ALA A 323 16.16 7.36 -1.32
N GLN A 324 15.00 6.80 -1.00
CA GLN A 324 14.12 6.18 -1.99
C GLN A 324 13.35 7.29 -2.73
N GLY A 325 13.55 7.36 -4.06
CA GLY A 325 13.06 8.43 -4.92
C GLY A 325 11.57 8.77 -4.83
N ALA A 326 11.18 9.85 -5.49
CA ALA A 326 9.81 10.31 -5.62
C ALA A 326 8.85 9.18 -6.03
N LEU A 327 7.62 9.22 -5.50
CA LEU A 327 6.59 8.22 -5.81
C LEU A 327 5.98 8.43 -7.19
N PHE A 328 5.87 9.70 -7.59
CA PHE A 328 5.28 10.10 -8.85
C PHE A 328 6.34 10.79 -9.70
N THR A 329 6.38 10.47 -10.99
CA THR A 329 7.30 11.10 -11.92
C THR A 329 6.59 12.26 -12.61
N LYS A 330 7.12 13.49 -12.49
CA LYS A 330 6.59 14.65 -13.23
C LYS A 330 6.65 14.40 -14.74
N GLY A 331 5.58 14.78 -15.45
CA GLY A 331 5.47 14.63 -16.89
C GLY A 331 5.17 13.21 -17.38
N VAL A 332 4.96 12.26 -16.47
CA VAL A 332 4.65 10.87 -16.81
C VAL A 332 3.28 10.50 -16.26
N ASP A 333 2.33 10.24 -17.13
CA ASP A 333 1.07 9.59 -16.77
C ASP A 333 1.29 8.07 -16.80
N GLU A 334 1.63 7.50 -15.65
CA GLU A 334 1.91 6.06 -15.50
C GLU A 334 0.68 5.16 -15.76
N PHE A 335 -0.52 5.75 -15.87
CA PHE A 335 -1.78 5.03 -16.08
C PHE A 335 -2.25 5.04 -17.54
N LYS A 336 -1.57 5.80 -18.40
CA LYS A 336 -2.00 6.00 -19.80
C LYS A 336 -2.13 4.70 -20.60
N ASP A 337 -1.31 3.70 -20.27
CA ASP A 337 -1.30 2.40 -20.96
C ASP A 337 -2.25 1.36 -20.34
N LEU A 338 -2.88 1.67 -19.20
CA LEU A 338 -3.77 0.74 -18.50
C LEU A 338 -5.21 0.75 -19.03
N SER A 339 -5.59 1.71 -19.87
CA SER A 339 -6.89 1.75 -20.54
C SER A 339 -7.18 0.51 -21.43
N SER A 340 -6.15 -0.25 -21.78
CA SER A 340 -6.28 -1.51 -22.52
C SER A 340 -6.62 -2.73 -21.64
N VAL A 341 -6.65 -2.59 -20.32
CA VAL A 341 -6.94 -3.69 -19.35
C VAL A 341 -8.44 -4.01 -19.31
N GLN A 342 -9.29 -3.14 -19.86
CA GLN A 342 -10.75 -3.30 -19.91
C GLN A 342 -11.25 -4.33 -20.97
N LYS A 343 -10.37 -4.98 -21.74
CA LYS A 343 -10.80 -5.90 -22.81
C LYS A 343 -10.37 -7.32 -22.54
#